data_fec0c6d87b1643d731608bd6c1c18774
#
_entry.id   fec0c6d87b1643d731608bd6c1c18774
#
_cell.length_a   1.000
_cell.length_b   1.000
_cell.length_c   1.000
_cell.angle_alpha   90.00
_cell.angle_beta   90.00
_cell.angle_gamma   90.00
#
_symmetry.space_group_name_H-M   'P 1'
#
loop_
_entity.id
_entity.type
_entity.pdbx_description
1 polymer ?
#
loop_
_entity_poly.entity_id
_entity_poly.type
_entity_poly.pdbx_seq_one_letter_code
_entity_poly.pdbx_strand_id
1 'polypeptide(L)' 'VSEIKAPMAGKIVDVKVKVGDAVKKQDEIIVLEAMKMEVPIYSDVPGTVRQVNCKKGDAVPGDFVLLVIE' A
#
# COMPACT_ATOMS: atom_id res chain seq x y z
N VAL A 1 8.40 -13.33 2.28
CA VAL A 1 8.36 -11.87 2.16
C VAL A 1 7.58 -11.51 0.91
N SER A 2 6.55 -10.67 1.05
CA SER A 2 5.72 -10.24 -0.05
C SER A 2 5.81 -8.73 -0.18
N GLU A 3 5.86 -8.27 -1.42
CA GLU A 3 5.90 -6.84 -1.73
C GLU A 3 4.55 -6.42 -2.30
N ILE A 4 3.99 -5.36 -1.77
CA ILE A 4 2.75 -4.77 -2.29
C ILE A 4 3.14 -3.59 -3.14
N LYS A 5 2.83 -3.69 -4.43
CA LYS A 5 3.22 -2.67 -5.41
C LYS A 5 2.03 -1.84 -5.84
N ALA A 6 2.28 -0.60 -6.20
CA ALA A 6 1.25 0.26 -6.74
C ALA A 6 0.80 -0.27 -8.11
N PRO A 7 -0.51 -0.41 -8.34
CA PRO A 7 -1.00 -0.90 -9.63
C PRO A 7 -0.83 0.13 -10.74
N MET A 8 -0.68 1.39 -10.39
CA MET A 8 -0.51 2.47 -11.34
C MET A 8 0.10 3.67 -10.63
N ALA A 9 0.64 4.61 -11.38
CA ALA A 9 1.15 5.85 -10.82
C ALA A 9 0.02 6.64 -10.18
N GLY A 10 0.27 7.26 -9.04
CA GLY A 10 -0.73 8.06 -8.37
C GLY A 10 -0.18 8.68 -7.10
N LYS A 11 -1.09 9.24 -6.30
CA LYS A 11 -0.74 9.91 -5.06
C LYS A 11 -1.32 9.14 -3.90
N ILE A 12 -0.55 8.99 -2.83
CA ILE A 12 -1.01 8.30 -1.64
C ILE A 12 -1.96 9.21 -0.87
N VAL A 13 -3.21 8.80 -0.78
CA VAL A 13 -4.24 9.54 -0.05
C VAL A 13 -4.19 9.20 1.42
N ASP A 14 -4.01 7.91 1.72
CA ASP A 14 -3.99 7.44 3.10
C ASP A 14 -3.19 6.15 3.19
N VAL A 15 -2.52 5.96 4.31
CA VAL A 15 -1.82 4.71 4.64
C VAL A 15 -2.45 4.20 5.92
N LYS A 16 -3.12 3.07 5.84
CA LYS A 16 -3.93 2.54 6.95
C LYS A 16 -3.17 1.61 7.87
N VAL A 17 -1.92 1.32 7.56
CA VAL A 17 -1.10 0.40 8.35
C VAL A 17 0.27 1.03 8.59
N LYS A 18 0.97 0.46 9.56
CA LYS A 18 2.34 0.89 9.89
C LYS A 18 3.18 -0.34 10.18
N VAL A 19 4.48 -0.15 10.26
CA VAL A 19 5.41 -1.25 10.57
C VAL A 19 4.98 -1.90 11.88
N GLY A 20 4.86 -3.23 11.83
CA GLY A 20 4.44 -4.02 12.98
C GLY A 20 2.97 -4.39 12.98
N ASP A 21 2.16 -3.78 12.13
CA ASP A 21 0.73 -4.11 12.05
C ASP A 21 0.54 -5.47 11.40
N ALA A 22 -0.43 -6.23 11.89
CA ALA A 22 -0.84 -7.48 11.27
C ALA A 22 -1.91 -7.18 10.23
N VAL A 23 -1.78 -7.80 9.06
CA VAL A 23 -2.77 -7.67 7.99
C VAL A 23 -3.26 -9.03 7.56
N LYS A 24 -4.46 -9.06 7.03
CA LYS A 24 -5.06 -10.27 6.48
C LYS A 24 -5.22 -10.10 4.98
N LYS A 25 -5.40 -11.23 4.30
CA LYS A 25 -5.71 -11.20 2.88
C LYS A 25 -6.94 -10.32 2.64
N GLN A 26 -6.81 -9.40 1.67
CA GLN A 26 -7.87 -8.47 1.28
C GLN A 26 -8.13 -7.32 2.27
N ASP A 27 -7.27 -7.15 3.27
CA ASP A 27 -7.35 -5.95 4.10
C ASP A 27 -6.95 -4.73 3.27
N GLU A 28 -7.70 -3.64 3.42
CA GLU A 28 -7.37 -2.39 2.77
C GLU A 28 -6.21 -1.75 3.52
N ILE A 29 -5.10 -1.57 2.82
CA ILE A 29 -3.87 -1.13 3.47
C ILE A 29 -3.48 0.31 3.09
N ILE A 30 -3.76 0.69 1.85
CA ILE A 30 -3.40 2.00 1.32
C ILE A 30 -4.52 2.46 0.41
N VAL A 31 -4.76 3.77 0.37
CA VAL A 31 -5.65 4.38 -0.61
C VAL A 31 -4.79 5.23 -1.53
N LEU A 32 -4.88 4.96 -2.82
CA LEU A 32 -4.14 5.63 -3.87
C LEU A 32 -5.12 6.47 -4.71
N GLU A 33 -4.76 7.70 -5.01
CA GLU A 33 -5.53 8.53 -5.93
C GLU A 33 -4.85 8.54 -7.30
N ALA A 34 -5.59 8.13 -8.32
CA ALA A 34 -5.11 8.14 -9.69
C ALA A 34 -6.25 8.58 -10.59
N MET A 35 -5.98 9.47 -11.53
CA MET A 35 -6.97 9.94 -12.50
C MET A 35 -8.24 10.48 -11.83
N LYS A 36 -8.06 11.21 -10.73
CA LYS A 36 -9.16 11.82 -9.94
C LYS A 36 -10.07 10.78 -9.28
N MET A 37 -9.61 9.54 -9.15
CA MET A 37 -10.35 8.47 -8.50
C MET A 37 -9.51 7.87 -7.39
N GLU A 38 -10.17 7.51 -6.29
CA GLU A 38 -9.50 6.81 -5.21
C GLU A 38 -9.52 5.32 -5.51
N VAL A 39 -8.34 4.71 -5.47
CA VAL A 39 -8.18 3.29 -5.72
C VAL A 39 -7.67 2.65 -4.43
N PRO A 40 -8.49 1.81 -3.78
CA PRO A 40 -8.01 1.11 -2.59
C PRO A 40 -7.03 0.02 -2.99
N ILE A 41 -6.01 -0.16 -2.16
CA ILE A 41 -5.02 -1.21 -2.36
C ILE A 41 -5.17 -2.19 -1.22
N TYR A 42 -5.35 -3.45 -1.56
CA TYR A 42 -5.59 -4.51 -0.60
C TYR A 42 -4.36 -5.39 -0.49
N SER A 43 -4.14 -5.95 0.69
CA SER A 43 -3.13 -6.97 0.87
C SER A 43 -3.60 -8.25 0.19
N ASP A 44 -2.75 -8.85 -0.63
CA ASP A 44 -3.05 -10.13 -1.26
C ASP A 44 -2.52 -11.32 -0.46
N VAL A 45 -1.89 -11.04 0.69
CA VAL A 45 -1.36 -12.08 1.57
C VAL A 45 -1.57 -11.66 3.03
N PRO A 46 -1.73 -12.64 3.95
CA PRO A 46 -1.70 -12.33 5.37
C PRO A 46 -0.27 -12.20 5.86
N GLY A 47 -0.06 -11.46 6.93
CA GLY A 47 1.26 -11.34 7.53
C GLY A 47 1.40 -10.08 8.35
N THR A 48 2.64 -9.71 8.63
CA THR A 48 2.97 -8.52 9.39
C THR A 48 3.68 -7.53 8.50
N VAL A 49 3.31 -6.27 8.59
CA VAL A 49 3.96 -5.20 7.83
C VAL A 49 5.38 -5.03 8.36
N ARG A 50 6.34 -5.28 7.49
CA ARG A 50 7.76 -5.19 7.81
C ARG A 50 8.34 -3.83 7.46
N GLN A 51 7.90 -3.26 6.35
CA GLN A 51 8.43 -2.00 5.86
C GLN A 51 7.33 -1.24 5.13
N VAL A 52 7.30 0.07 5.35
CA VAL A 52 6.39 0.98 4.65
C VAL A 52 7.27 1.99 3.91
N ASN A 53 7.15 2.02 2.57
CA ASN A 53 8.01 2.85 1.73
C ASN A 53 7.33 4.12 1.25
N CYS A 54 6.13 4.39 1.70
CA CYS A 54 5.38 5.57 1.28
C CYS A 54 4.63 6.14 2.48
N LYS A 55 4.15 7.35 2.33
CA LYS A 55 3.35 8.00 3.36
C LYS A 55 2.28 8.85 2.70
N LYS A 56 1.32 9.28 3.49
CA LYS A 56 0.24 10.13 3.04
C LYS A 56 0.80 11.37 2.35
N GLY A 57 0.33 11.63 1.14
CA GLY A 57 0.77 12.75 0.34
C GLY A 57 1.87 12.46 -0.65
N ASP A 58 2.48 11.27 -0.59
CA ASP A 58 3.54 10.90 -1.53
C ASP A 58 2.97 10.60 -2.91
N ALA A 59 3.68 11.02 -3.94
CA ALA A 59 3.40 10.59 -5.31
C ALA A 59 4.31 9.41 -5.63
N VAL A 60 3.74 8.34 -6.18
CA VAL A 60 4.49 7.13 -6.48
C VAL A 60 4.26 6.72 -7.94
N PRO A 61 5.28 6.12 -8.58
CA PRO A 61 5.10 5.55 -9.92
C PRO A 61 4.40 4.20 -9.86
N GLY A 62 3.95 3.71 -10.99
CA GLY A 62 3.46 2.35 -11.08
C GLY A 62 4.56 1.36 -10.70
N ASP A 63 4.16 0.22 -10.13
CA ASP A 63 5.05 -0.84 -9.64
C ASP A 63 5.98 -0.43 -8.50
N PHE A 64 5.77 0.74 -7.92
CA PHE A 64 6.52 1.13 -6.73
C PHE A 64 6.16 0.20 -5.56
N VAL A 65 7.18 -0.29 -4.86
CA VAL A 65 6.94 -1.16 -3.70
C VAL A 65 6.46 -0.29 -2.54
N LEU A 66 5.17 -0.38 -2.22
CA LEU A 66 4.55 0.42 -1.18
C LEU A 66 4.82 -0.13 0.20
N LEU A 67 4.65 -1.45 0.35
CA LEU A 67 4.82 -2.15 1.61
C LEU A 67 5.56 -3.44 1.39
N VAL A 68 6.22 -3.90 2.43
CA VAL A 68 6.77 -5.25 2.49
C VAL A 68 6.08 -5.97 3.65
N ILE A 69 5.52 -7.14 3.36
CA ILE A 69 4.82 -7.97 4.34
C ILE A 69 5.59 -9.26 4.53
N GLU A 70 5.77 -9.60 5.76
CA GLU A 70 6.52 -10.81 6.13
C GLU A 70 5.64 -11.91 6.72
#